data_b58eda4e9e7aa973bd02e9512d17d4de
#
_entry.id   b58eda4e9e7aa973bd02e9512d17d4de
#
_cell.length_a   1.000
_cell.length_b   1.000
_cell.length_c   1.000
_cell.angle_alpha   90.00
_cell.angle_beta   90.00
_cell.angle_gamma   90.00
#
_symmetry.space_group_name_H-M   'P 1'
#
loop_
_entity.id
_entity.type
_entity.pdbx_description
1 polymer ?
#
loop_
_entity_poly.entity_id
_entity_poly.type
_entity_poly.pdbx_seq_one_letter_code
_entity_poly.pdbx_strand_id
1 'polypeptide(L)'
;FYFKYCSTFDSTAQGNIGPVLDALLAELGETRTVISPALPVNGRTVYQGYLFVGEQLLNESGMRHHPVTPMEDAHLGRLIERQGRGKAALIAWPIVARSPPRWRQSTIRRCAMWCSTPSVNRICSPRAWRCGR
;
A
#
# COMPACT_ATOMS: atom_id res chain seq x y z
N PHE A 1 -2.20 14.22 5.68
CA PHE A 1 -1.17 14.30 4.65
C PHE A 1 -1.45 13.32 3.52
N TYR A 2 -1.17 13.73 2.29
CA TYR A 2 -1.26 12.93 1.09
C TYR A 2 0.08 12.99 0.36
N PHE A 3 0.66 11.84 0.06
CA PHE A 3 1.92 11.72 -0.65
C PHE A 3 1.73 10.84 -1.89
N LYS A 4 2.03 11.39 -3.07
CA LYS A 4 2.09 10.63 -4.32
C LYS A 4 3.52 10.19 -4.56
N TYR A 5 3.77 8.88 -4.55
CA TYR A 5 5.10 8.29 -4.59
C TYR A 5 5.54 7.80 -5.99
N CYS A 6 4.60 7.39 -6.85
CA CYS A 6 4.89 6.93 -8.21
C CYS A 6 3.61 6.83 -9.05
N SER A 7 3.74 6.43 -10.32
CA SER A 7 2.59 6.25 -11.22
C SER A 7 2.03 4.83 -11.22
N THR A 8 2.88 3.78 -11.16
CA THR A 8 2.49 2.37 -11.25
C THR A 8 3.15 1.52 -10.15
N PHE A 9 3.50 2.11 -9.02
CA PHE A 9 4.29 1.46 -7.98
C PHE A 9 5.63 0.91 -8.51
N ASP A 10 6.21 1.59 -9.47
CA ASP A 10 7.47 1.28 -10.14
C ASP A 10 8.66 1.55 -9.21
N SER A 11 8.88 0.65 -8.26
CA SER A 11 9.91 0.76 -7.25
C SER A 11 10.45 -0.62 -6.89
N THR A 12 11.75 -0.80 -7.05
CA THR A 12 12.46 -2.04 -6.71
C THR A 12 12.71 -2.14 -5.21
N ALA A 13 13.37 -3.21 -4.76
CA ALA A 13 13.78 -3.36 -3.36
C ALA A 13 14.72 -2.24 -2.86
N GLN A 14 15.45 -1.58 -3.78
CA GLN A 14 16.29 -0.42 -3.52
C GLN A 14 15.56 0.92 -3.70
N GLY A 15 14.27 0.88 -3.90
CA GLY A 15 13.45 2.08 -4.08
C GLY A 15 13.29 2.90 -2.80
N ASN A 16 12.71 4.06 -2.93
CA ASN A 16 12.59 5.05 -1.86
C ASN A 16 11.19 5.20 -1.25
N ILE A 17 10.21 4.42 -1.70
CA ILE A 17 8.84 4.53 -1.15
C ILE A 17 8.83 4.21 0.34
N GLY A 18 9.43 3.07 0.74
CA GLY A 18 9.52 2.69 2.15
C GLY A 18 10.29 3.71 3.01
N PRO A 19 11.54 4.08 2.64
CA PRO A 19 12.32 5.09 3.39
C PRO A 19 11.61 6.44 3.54
N VAL A 20 10.94 6.93 2.49
CA VAL A 20 10.18 8.18 2.56
C VAL A 20 8.97 8.05 3.48
N LEU A 21 8.26 6.92 3.46
CA LEU A 21 7.16 6.65 4.39
C LEU A 21 7.64 6.61 5.84
N ASP A 22 8.76 5.93 6.11
CA ASP A 22 9.35 5.87 7.45
C ASP A 22 9.73 7.27 7.96
N ALA A 23 10.35 8.10 7.11
CA ALA A 23 10.71 9.48 7.45
C ALA A 23 9.48 10.36 7.71
N LEU A 24 8.45 10.26 6.87
CA LEU A 24 7.20 11.02 7.05
C LEU A 24 6.46 10.61 8.31
N LEU A 25 6.40 9.33 8.64
CA LEU A 25 5.77 8.85 9.87
C LEU A 25 6.51 9.37 11.10
N ALA A 26 7.84 9.35 11.09
CA ALA A 26 8.66 9.88 12.19
C ALA A 26 8.44 11.39 12.38
N GLU A 27 8.44 12.16 11.29
CA GLU A 27 8.24 13.62 11.32
C GLU A 27 6.84 14.01 11.81
N LEU A 28 5.83 13.23 11.44
CA LEU A 28 4.44 13.48 11.85
C LEU A 28 4.07 12.90 13.23
N GLY A 29 4.98 12.17 13.88
CA GLY A 29 4.70 11.46 15.12
C GLY A 29 3.66 10.34 14.95
N GLU A 30 3.52 9.81 13.75
CA GLU A 30 2.54 8.76 13.41
C GLU A 30 3.20 7.38 13.37
N THR A 31 2.43 6.34 13.68
CA THR A 31 2.93 4.96 13.71
C THR A 31 2.45 4.11 12.54
N ARG A 32 1.55 4.64 11.71
CA ARG A 32 0.93 3.90 10.61
C ARG A 32 0.45 4.83 9.50
N THR A 33 0.42 4.29 8.29
CA THR A 33 -0.14 4.96 7.13
C THR A 33 -0.86 3.97 6.22
N VAL A 34 -1.59 4.48 5.24
CA VAL A 34 -2.30 3.69 4.22
C VAL A 34 -1.61 3.90 2.88
N ILE A 35 -1.35 2.80 2.17
CA ILE A 35 -0.81 2.80 0.82
C ILE A 35 -1.89 2.31 -0.14
N SER A 36 -2.24 3.11 -1.13
CA SER A 36 -3.25 2.78 -2.14
C SER A 36 -2.77 3.15 -3.54
N PRO A 37 -2.08 2.24 -4.24
CA PRO A 37 -1.63 2.49 -5.60
C PRO A 37 -2.72 2.24 -6.66
N ALA A 38 -3.92 1.83 -6.26
CA ALA A 38 -5.01 1.55 -7.18
C ALA A 38 -5.46 2.84 -7.89
N LEU A 39 -5.44 2.82 -9.21
CA LEU A 39 -5.94 3.87 -10.08
C LEU A 39 -6.67 3.22 -11.28
N PRO A 40 -7.92 2.79 -11.11
CA PRO A 40 -8.64 2.02 -12.12
C PRO A 40 -8.79 2.73 -13.47
N VAL A 41 -8.89 4.07 -13.46
CA VAL A 41 -8.97 4.87 -14.70
C VAL A 41 -7.73 4.69 -15.58
N ASN A 42 -6.59 4.34 -15.01
CA ASN A 42 -5.35 4.05 -15.73
C ASN A 42 -5.07 2.53 -15.81
N GLY A 43 -6.08 1.68 -15.60
CA GLY A 43 -5.94 0.24 -15.62
C GLY A 43 -5.11 -0.35 -14.48
N ARG A 44 -4.96 0.38 -13.34
CA ARG A 44 -4.23 -0.13 -12.16
C ARG A 44 -5.24 -0.53 -11.11
N THR A 45 -5.33 -1.84 -10.85
CA THR A 45 -6.21 -2.39 -9.83
C THR A 45 -5.42 -3.20 -8.81
N VAL A 46 -5.93 -3.30 -7.59
CA VAL A 46 -5.30 -4.08 -6.51
C VAL A 46 -6.32 -5.06 -5.97
N TYR A 47 -5.97 -6.33 -5.94
CA TYR A 47 -6.77 -7.36 -5.32
C TYR A 47 -5.90 -8.25 -4.42
N GLN A 48 -6.32 -8.46 -3.17
CA GLN A 48 -5.59 -9.25 -2.16
C GLN A 48 -4.10 -8.86 -2.02
N GLY A 49 -3.79 -7.57 -2.18
CA GLY A 49 -2.41 -7.05 -2.09
C GLY A 49 -1.59 -7.17 -3.37
N TYR A 50 -2.14 -7.77 -4.41
CA TYR A 50 -1.50 -7.85 -5.73
C TYR A 50 -1.94 -6.71 -6.64
N LEU A 51 -0.98 -6.06 -7.28
CA LEU A 51 -1.22 -5.01 -8.25
C LEU A 51 -1.34 -5.61 -9.66
N PHE A 52 -2.38 -5.19 -10.37
CA PHE A 52 -2.62 -5.51 -11.76
C PHE A 52 -2.42 -4.28 -12.65
N VAL A 53 -1.89 -4.50 -13.83
CA VAL A 53 -1.80 -3.55 -14.93
C VAL A 53 -2.68 -4.09 -16.06
N GLY A 54 -3.86 -3.49 -16.24
CA GLY A 54 -4.91 -4.10 -17.04
C GLY A 54 -5.33 -5.45 -16.46
N GLU A 55 -5.21 -6.50 -17.24
CA GLU A 55 -5.58 -7.88 -16.86
C GLU A 55 -4.40 -8.71 -16.34
N GLN A 56 -3.17 -8.17 -16.39
CA GLN A 56 -1.95 -8.88 -16.01
C GLN A 56 -1.45 -8.46 -14.62
N LEU A 57 -0.80 -9.36 -13.92
CA LEU A 57 -0.04 -9.02 -12.71
C LEU A 57 1.11 -8.06 -13.05
N LEU A 58 1.48 -7.20 -12.12
CA LEU A 58 2.55 -6.22 -12.31
C LEU A 58 3.84 -6.86 -12.85
N ASN A 59 4.24 -7.99 -12.28
CA ASN A 59 5.44 -8.73 -12.68
C ASN A 59 5.27 -9.59 -13.95
N GLU A 60 4.08 -9.66 -14.52
CA GLU A 60 3.79 -10.33 -15.80
C GLU A 60 3.50 -9.33 -16.93
N SER A 61 3.32 -8.07 -16.57
CA SER A 61 3.09 -6.97 -17.50
C SER A 61 4.41 -6.45 -18.10
N GLY A 62 4.31 -5.50 -19.03
CA GLY A 62 5.47 -4.80 -19.57
C GLY A 62 6.39 -4.15 -18.51
N MET A 63 5.90 -3.94 -17.28
CA MET A 63 6.68 -3.43 -16.17
C MET A 63 7.77 -4.38 -15.69
N ARG A 64 7.67 -5.68 -15.98
CA ARG A 64 8.72 -6.67 -15.69
C ARG A 64 10.06 -6.30 -16.28
N HIS A 65 10.03 -5.74 -17.49
CA HIS A 65 11.23 -5.37 -18.25
C HIS A 65 11.48 -3.86 -18.27
N HIS A 66 10.93 -3.14 -17.28
CA HIS A 66 11.13 -1.69 -17.22
C HIS A 66 12.63 -1.40 -17.03
N PRO A 67 13.23 -0.53 -17.87
CA PRO A 67 14.69 -0.35 -17.93
C PRO A 67 15.30 0.21 -16.63
N VAL A 68 14.53 0.95 -15.85
CA VAL A 68 15.01 1.58 -14.60
C VAL A 68 14.53 0.82 -13.37
N THR A 69 13.27 0.39 -13.39
CA THR A 69 12.61 -0.26 -12.24
C THR A 69 11.92 -1.55 -12.67
N PRO A 70 12.67 -2.63 -12.97
CA PRO A 70 12.07 -3.91 -13.35
C PRO A 70 11.25 -4.47 -12.18
N MET A 71 9.99 -4.79 -12.44
CA MET A 71 9.05 -5.25 -11.42
C MET A 71 8.99 -6.78 -11.41
N GLU A 72 9.67 -7.40 -10.47
CA GLU A 72 9.74 -8.86 -10.33
C GLU A 72 8.66 -9.45 -9.42
N ASP A 73 7.97 -8.61 -8.65
CA ASP A 73 6.93 -9.02 -7.70
C ASP A 73 5.70 -8.11 -7.83
N ALA A 74 4.52 -8.69 -7.85
CA ALA A 74 3.27 -7.94 -7.87
C ALA A 74 2.67 -7.69 -6.48
N HIS A 75 3.21 -8.32 -5.42
CA HIS A 75 2.65 -8.21 -4.08
C HIS A 75 3.17 -6.98 -3.35
N LEU A 76 2.33 -5.97 -3.21
CA LEU A 76 2.68 -4.65 -2.67
C LEU A 76 3.27 -4.69 -1.26
N GLY A 77 2.72 -5.54 -0.38
CA GLY A 77 3.24 -5.67 0.99
C GLY A 77 4.70 -6.12 1.00
N ARG A 78 5.05 -7.14 0.22
CA ARG A 78 6.44 -7.61 0.11
C ARG A 78 7.38 -6.56 -0.47
N LEU A 79 6.92 -5.83 -1.50
CA LEU A 79 7.71 -4.75 -2.10
C LEU A 79 8.04 -3.66 -1.09
N ILE A 80 7.07 -3.21 -0.31
CA ILE A 80 7.27 -2.18 0.70
C ILE A 80 8.14 -2.69 1.86
N GLU A 81 7.92 -3.91 2.35
CA GLU A 81 8.71 -4.47 3.45
C GLU A 81 10.19 -4.67 3.11
N ARG A 82 10.52 -4.84 1.82
CA ARG A 82 11.91 -4.88 1.37
C ARG A 82 12.60 -3.52 1.41
N GLN A 83 11.84 -2.43 1.34
CA GLN A 83 12.36 -1.08 1.27
C GLN A 83 12.46 -0.38 2.63
N GLY A 84 11.57 -0.66 3.56
CA GLY A 84 11.42 0.09 4.80
C GLY A 84 11.54 -0.78 6.05
N ARG A 85 11.43 -0.14 7.21
CA ARG A 85 11.56 -0.78 8.53
C ARG A 85 10.24 -1.34 9.05
N GLY A 86 9.12 -0.88 8.51
CA GLY A 86 7.79 -1.25 8.98
C GLY A 86 7.31 -2.60 8.47
N LYS A 87 6.09 -2.95 8.86
CA LYS A 87 5.37 -4.14 8.40
C LYS A 87 4.13 -3.75 7.63
N ALA A 88 3.86 -4.45 6.54
CA ALA A 88 2.67 -4.27 5.74
C ALA A 88 1.56 -5.20 6.20
N ALA A 89 0.37 -4.66 6.39
CA ALA A 89 -0.84 -5.44 6.63
C ALA A 89 -1.87 -5.16 5.54
N LEU A 90 -2.53 -6.20 5.06
CA LEU A 90 -3.54 -6.07 4.03
C LEU A 90 -4.92 -5.77 4.65
N ILE A 91 -5.57 -4.72 4.19
CA ILE A 91 -6.99 -4.49 4.44
C ILE A 91 -7.75 -4.96 3.19
N ALA A 92 -8.20 -6.21 3.23
CA ALA A 92 -8.89 -6.82 2.09
C ALA A 92 -10.31 -6.25 1.91
N TRP A 93 -10.84 -6.34 0.68
CA TRP A 93 -12.15 -5.84 0.29
C TRP A 93 -13.30 -6.23 1.25
N PRO A 94 -13.43 -7.47 1.75
CA PRO A 94 -14.51 -7.82 2.67
C PRO A 94 -14.50 -7.01 3.97
N ILE A 95 -13.31 -6.59 4.44
CA ILE A 95 -13.17 -5.73 5.63
C ILE A 95 -13.63 -4.31 5.29
N VAL A 96 -13.17 -3.78 4.16
CA VAL A 96 -13.54 -2.44 3.68
C VAL A 96 -15.05 -2.36 3.40
N ALA A 97 -15.63 -3.38 2.78
CA ALA A 97 -17.06 -3.43 2.45
C ALA A 97 -17.98 -3.41 3.69
N ARG A 98 -17.52 -3.98 4.81
CA ARG A 98 -18.23 -3.98 6.09
C ARG A 98 -17.97 -2.74 6.95
N SER A 99 -17.06 -1.88 6.53
CA SER A 99 -16.74 -0.64 7.24
C SER A 99 -17.84 0.41 7.08
N PRO A 100 -17.99 1.35 8.05
CA PRO A 100 -18.97 2.43 7.95
C PRO A 100 -18.85 3.26 6.67
N PRO A 101 -19.94 3.87 6.17
CA PRO A 101 -19.93 4.62 4.90
C PRO A 101 -18.85 5.69 4.76
N ARG A 102 -18.49 6.37 5.87
CA ARG A 102 -17.41 7.37 5.90
C ARG A 102 -16.03 6.81 5.47
N TRP A 103 -15.83 5.51 5.63
CA TRP A 103 -14.61 4.83 5.22
C TRP A 103 -14.68 4.34 3.77
N ARG A 104 -15.90 4.11 3.25
CA ARG A 104 -16.11 3.70 1.86
C ARG A 104 -15.94 4.86 0.88
N GLN A 105 -16.17 6.08 1.31
CA GLN A 105 -16.04 7.29 0.48
C GLN A 105 -14.59 7.74 0.33
N SER A 106 -13.73 7.45 1.29
CA SER A 106 -12.29 7.65 1.12
C SER A 106 -11.74 6.52 0.23
N THR A 107 -10.82 6.82 -0.63
CA THR A 107 -10.19 6.03 -1.70
C THR A 107 -9.61 4.65 -1.28
N ILE A 108 -9.94 4.15 -0.09
CA ILE A 108 -9.39 2.95 0.56
C ILE A 108 -10.05 1.66 0.04
N ARG A 109 -10.48 1.62 -1.19
CA ARG A 109 -11.20 0.43 -1.67
C ARG A 109 -10.36 -0.84 -1.81
N ARG A 110 -9.01 -0.75 -1.74
CA ARG A 110 -8.08 -1.90 -1.94
C ARG A 110 -6.68 -1.56 -1.43
N CYS A 111 -6.49 -1.37 -0.13
CA CYS A 111 -5.24 -0.85 0.41
C CYS A 111 -4.43 -1.88 1.19
N ALA A 112 -3.11 -1.81 1.04
CA ALA A 112 -2.18 -2.29 2.05
C ALA A 112 -1.98 -1.20 3.11
N MET A 113 -1.81 -1.59 4.37
CA MET A 113 -1.48 -0.67 5.45
C MET A 113 -0.04 -0.90 5.86
N TRP A 114 0.72 0.18 5.94
CA TRP A 114 2.07 0.19 6.47
C TRP A 114 2.07 0.54 7.96
N CYS A 115 2.85 -0.18 8.75
CA CYS A 115 3.02 0.08 10.18
C CYS A 115 4.50 0.00 10.56
N SER A 116 5.00 1.02 11.24
CA SER A 116 6.38 1.09 11.71
C SER A 116 6.67 0.23 12.96
N THR A 117 5.66 -0.43 13.53
CA THR A 117 5.81 -1.26 14.73
C THR A 117 5.66 -2.77 14.41
N PRO A 118 6.43 -3.67 15.07
CA PRO A 118 6.41 -5.10 14.79
C PRO A 118 5.12 -5.84 15.17
N SER A 119 4.21 -5.23 15.92
CA SER A 119 3.01 -5.91 16.45
C SER A 119 1.80 -5.78 15.53
N VAL A 120 1.82 -6.48 14.41
CA VAL A 120 0.76 -6.43 13.39
C VAL A 120 -0.58 -7.04 13.86
N ASN A 121 -0.56 -7.97 14.83
CA ASN A 121 -1.74 -8.74 15.23
C ASN A 121 -2.87 -7.95 15.92
N ARG A 122 -2.63 -6.73 16.37
CA ARG A 122 -3.68 -5.88 17.00
C ARG A 122 -4.30 -4.85 16.06
N ILE A 123 -3.84 -4.73 14.84
CA ILE A 123 -4.07 -3.56 13.97
C ILE A 123 -5.25 -3.75 13.01
N CYS A 124 -5.59 -4.98 12.68
CA CYS A 124 -6.68 -5.27 11.73
C CYS A 124 -8.10 -5.24 12.35
N SER A 125 -8.24 -4.81 13.60
CA SER A 125 -9.56 -4.65 14.22
C SER A 125 -10.17 -3.30 13.81
N PRO A 126 -11.43 -3.29 13.34
CA PRO A 126 -12.15 -2.04 13.04
C PRO A 126 -12.27 -1.07 14.21
N ARG A 127 -12.03 -1.54 15.45
CA ARG A 127 -12.09 -0.73 16.67
C ARG A 127 -10.82 0.06 16.95
N ALA A 128 -9.68 -0.28 16.33
CA ALA A 128 -8.40 0.39 16.56
C ALA A 128 -8.28 1.75 15.82
N TRP A 129 -9.23 2.08 14.98
CA TRP A 129 -9.28 3.31 14.19
C TRP A 129 -10.13 4.42 14.82
N ARG A 130 -10.15 4.53 16.12
CA ARG A 130 -10.62 5.78 16.70
C ARG A 130 -9.51 6.82 16.53
N CYS A 131 -9.69 7.74 15.57
CA CYS A 131 -8.92 8.96 15.52
C CYS A 131 -8.99 9.64 16.88
N GLY A 132 -7.84 9.81 17.55
CA GLY A 132 -7.71 10.79 18.60
C GLY A 132 -8.12 12.15 18.06
N ARG A 133 -8.89 12.89 18.84
CA ARG A 133 -9.24 14.28 18.57
C ARG A 133 -8.01 15.14 18.65
#